data_878bc725ff701a583534406106fb02bd
#
_entry.id   878bc725ff701a583534406106fb02bd
#
_cell.length_a   1.000
_cell.length_b   1.000
_cell.length_c   1.000
_cell.angle_alpha   90.00
_cell.angle_beta   90.00
_cell.angle_gamma   90.00
#
_symmetry.space_group_name_H-M   'P 1'
#
loop_
_entity.id
_entity.type
_entity.pdbx_description
1 polymer ?
#
loop_
_entity_poly.entity_id
_entity_poly.type
_entity_poly.pdbx_seq_one_letter_code
_entity_poly.pdbx_strand_id
1 'polypeptide(L)'
;MHCLIKNKKEELVYLIAFICTVVVSMVLFVYWGNGKRVTFCDEIYTYNIVNSDGLTPYEINKWMSGDDFKNALTHGNDDYYEKMIDNIKMDKVHPPLYYILVYIASKLAGDTLSVWTALAVNLFAYLGTGCIVFFILKKLFHSPVLSSLGTIGVLMTQCMLSAGMLARMYMVYTFFTALFVYANVLASDKKADVARSRGAILAEIAKYLLLCAAVVGGFLTQYYFVFFVAAFFGFEIIYDIKEKRFRDILKYAVALAVAAVFINKLWDYWYVAITSNAHSAGVIGNAKEIFEHLGSIYYGYKLVIMYVFQNAYKAFLILFPVLVAVFYVVAGGRESSYIRSVVTRIAGAALMYAFVVNVLTPEALSSTRYYYADMLLVLLAYIICVFAIFDKIIKKGGKVKRLYMTAAGICIIECDSSDKRVRC
;
A
#
# COMPACT_ATOMS: atom_id res chain seq x y z
N MET A 1 -27.71 3.05 29.59
CA MET A 1 -27.49 1.58 29.47
C MET A 1 -27.77 1.07 28.06
N HIS A 2 -28.88 1.40 27.41
CA HIS A 2 -29.22 0.93 26.04
C HIS A 2 -28.22 1.40 24.97
N CYS A 3 -27.71 2.62 25.05
CA CYS A 3 -26.72 3.19 24.13
C CYS A 3 -25.33 2.49 24.24
N LEU A 4 -24.91 2.15 25.47
CA LEU A 4 -23.67 1.41 25.73
C LEU A 4 -23.72 -0.04 25.20
N ILE A 5 -24.88 -0.70 25.30
CA ILE A 5 -25.09 -2.05 24.81
C ILE A 5 -25.12 -2.07 23.27
N LYS A 6 -25.70 -1.05 22.64
CA LYS A 6 -25.72 -0.90 21.17
C LYS A 6 -24.31 -0.70 20.61
N ASN A 7 -23.49 0.18 21.21
CA ASN A 7 -22.11 0.39 20.82
C ASN A 7 -21.27 -0.91 20.91
N LYS A 8 -21.43 -1.68 21.99
CA LYS A 8 -20.71 -2.95 22.15
C LYS A 8 -21.07 -3.99 21.08
N LYS A 9 -22.35 -4.06 20.67
CA LYS A 9 -22.77 -4.98 19.60
C LYS A 9 -22.20 -4.56 18.24
N GLU A 10 -22.19 -3.29 17.93
CA GLU A 10 -21.59 -2.78 16.68
C GLU A 10 -20.08 -3.05 16.65
N GLU A 11 -19.37 -2.80 17.72
CA GLU A 11 -17.95 -3.10 17.86
C GLU A 11 -17.65 -4.60 17.68
N LEU A 12 -18.49 -5.46 18.26
CA LEU A 12 -18.36 -6.92 18.11
C LEU A 12 -18.54 -7.36 16.64
N VAL A 13 -19.53 -6.80 15.92
CA VAL A 13 -19.75 -7.10 14.50
C VAL A 13 -18.54 -6.67 13.66
N TYR A 14 -17.95 -5.50 13.94
CA TYR A 14 -16.73 -5.07 13.29
C TYR A 14 -15.55 -5.97 13.60
N LEU A 15 -15.41 -6.42 14.84
CA LEU A 15 -14.34 -7.34 15.24
C LEU A 15 -14.46 -8.68 14.52
N ILE A 16 -15.65 -9.26 14.48
CA ILE A 16 -15.92 -10.51 13.76
C ILE A 16 -15.62 -10.35 12.27
N ALA A 17 -16.14 -9.30 11.64
CA ALA A 17 -15.91 -9.01 10.22
C ALA A 17 -14.40 -8.84 9.92
N PHE A 18 -13.67 -8.15 10.78
CA PHE A 18 -12.23 -7.97 10.68
C PHE A 18 -11.48 -9.31 10.78
N ILE A 19 -11.77 -10.11 11.82
CA ILE A 19 -11.14 -11.43 12.01
C ILE A 19 -11.43 -12.34 10.80
N CYS A 20 -12.67 -12.41 10.34
CA CYS A 20 -13.03 -13.21 9.15
C CYS A 20 -12.25 -12.74 7.93
N THR A 21 -12.12 -11.42 7.72
CA THR A 21 -11.34 -10.86 6.60
C THR A 21 -9.88 -11.27 6.67
N VAL A 22 -9.25 -11.18 7.85
CA VAL A 22 -7.85 -11.58 8.06
C VAL A 22 -7.67 -13.08 7.82
N VAL A 23 -8.56 -13.91 8.35
CA VAL A 23 -8.49 -15.38 8.19
C VAL A 23 -8.63 -15.77 6.72
N VAL A 24 -9.62 -15.23 6.01
CA VAL A 24 -9.82 -15.52 4.57
C VAL A 24 -8.58 -15.08 3.77
N SER A 25 -8.04 -13.90 4.04
CA SER A 25 -6.86 -13.38 3.37
C SER A 25 -5.62 -14.24 3.62
N MET A 26 -5.44 -14.71 4.86
CA MET A 26 -4.36 -15.62 5.24
C MET A 26 -4.48 -16.96 4.52
N VAL A 27 -5.67 -17.57 4.53
CA VAL A 27 -5.92 -18.86 3.85
C VAL A 27 -5.62 -18.75 2.35
N LEU A 28 -6.07 -17.68 1.70
CA LEU A 28 -5.79 -17.44 0.29
C LEU A 28 -4.29 -17.31 0.02
N PHE A 29 -3.57 -16.51 0.81
CA PHE A 29 -2.13 -16.35 0.66
C PHE A 29 -1.38 -17.67 0.84
N VAL A 30 -1.72 -18.43 1.89
CA VAL A 30 -1.09 -19.74 2.16
C VAL A 30 -1.39 -20.74 1.06
N TYR A 31 -2.63 -20.76 0.53
CA TYR A 31 -3.00 -21.61 -0.60
C TYR A 31 -2.11 -21.34 -1.83
N TRP A 32 -1.97 -20.09 -2.23
CA TRP A 32 -1.13 -19.72 -3.37
C TRP A 32 0.37 -19.91 -3.07
N GLY A 33 0.82 -19.62 -1.86
CA GLY A 33 2.20 -19.80 -1.43
C GLY A 33 2.63 -21.28 -1.49
N ASN A 34 1.77 -22.20 -1.06
CA ASN A 34 2.02 -23.65 -1.16
C ASN A 34 2.02 -24.15 -2.63
N GLY A 35 1.33 -23.42 -3.52
CA GLY A 35 1.34 -23.71 -4.96
C GLY A 35 2.58 -23.22 -5.69
N LYS A 36 3.41 -22.35 -5.07
CA LYS A 36 4.60 -21.79 -5.70
C LYS A 36 5.68 -22.84 -5.93
N ARG A 37 5.96 -23.14 -7.19
CA ARG A 37 6.91 -24.19 -7.61
C ARG A 37 8.20 -23.64 -8.20
N VAL A 38 8.20 -22.38 -8.63
CA VAL A 38 9.30 -21.77 -9.37
C VAL A 38 9.73 -20.49 -8.67
N THR A 39 11.02 -20.29 -8.55
CA THR A 39 11.65 -19.03 -8.14
C THR A 39 12.11 -18.26 -9.36
N PHE A 40 11.82 -16.98 -9.39
CA PHE A 40 12.34 -16.06 -10.42
C PHE A 40 13.79 -15.66 -10.08
N CYS A 41 14.59 -15.31 -11.06
CA CYS A 41 16.01 -14.98 -10.86
C CYS A 41 16.22 -13.89 -9.79
N ASP A 42 15.37 -12.86 -9.77
CA ASP A 42 15.47 -11.80 -8.76
C ASP A 42 15.18 -12.28 -7.35
N GLU A 43 14.41 -13.35 -7.17
CA GLU A 43 14.14 -13.93 -5.86
C GLU A 43 15.38 -14.66 -5.33
N ILE A 44 16.10 -15.34 -6.22
CA ILE A 44 17.41 -15.94 -5.90
C ILE A 44 18.39 -14.84 -5.47
N TYR A 45 18.37 -13.71 -6.17
CA TYR A 45 19.18 -12.56 -5.79
C TYR A 45 18.86 -12.01 -4.39
N THR A 46 17.60 -12.10 -3.95
CA THR A 46 17.24 -11.79 -2.55
C THR A 46 17.97 -12.70 -1.57
N TYR A 47 17.98 -14.00 -1.82
CA TYR A 47 18.70 -14.95 -0.97
C TYR A 47 20.22 -14.77 -1.04
N ASN A 48 20.78 -14.43 -2.21
CA ASN A 48 22.20 -14.07 -2.32
C ASN A 48 22.56 -12.90 -1.42
N ILE A 49 21.80 -11.81 -1.49
CA ILE A 49 22.06 -10.64 -0.63
C ILE A 49 22.01 -11.01 0.85
N VAL A 50 21.02 -11.81 1.23
CA VAL A 50 20.74 -12.11 2.65
C VAL A 50 21.70 -13.16 3.21
N ASN A 51 21.99 -14.22 2.43
CA ASN A 51 22.55 -15.45 2.96
C ASN A 51 23.94 -15.80 2.42
N SER A 52 24.52 -15.00 1.50
CA SER A 52 25.77 -15.36 0.85
C SER A 52 26.92 -14.45 1.21
N ASP A 53 28.13 -14.91 0.99
CA ASP A 53 29.34 -14.14 1.02
C ASP A 53 29.59 -13.51 -0.36
N GLY A 54 29.03 -12.32 -0.60
CA GLY A 54 29.04 -11.64 -1.89
C GLY A 54 27.76 -11.83 -2.73
N LEU A 55 27.62 -11.01 -3.79
CA LEU A 55 26.40 -10.98 -4.62
C LEU A 55 26.27 -12.15 -5.60
N THR A 56 27.39 -12.81 -5.90
CA THR A 56 27.45 -13.98 -6.80
C THR A 56 28.27 -15.08 -6.14
N PRO A 57 27.67 -15.87 -5.21
CA PRO A 57 28.41 -16.88 -4.46
C PRO A 57 28.76 -18.12 -5.29
N TYR A 58 28.48 -18.12 -6.59
CA TYR A 58 28.74 -19.22 -7.52
C TYR A 58 29.52 -18.74 -8.73
N GLU A 59 30.32 -19.64 -9.29
CA GLU A 59 31.08 -19.33 -10.51
C GLU A 59 30.18 -19.32 -11.74
N ILE A 60 30.21 -18.21 -12.49
CA ILE A 60 29.45 -18.05 -13.72
C ILE A 60 29.99 -19.04 -14.80
N ASN A 61 29.07 -19.68 -15.51
CA ASN A 61 29.37 -20.67 -16.56
C ASN A 61 30.02 -21.99 -16.08
N LYS A 62 29.91 -22.32 -14.81
CA LYS A 62 30.24 -23.64 -14.28
C LYS A 62 28.99 -24.41 -13.87
N TRP A 63 29.00 -25.71 -14.12
CA TRP A 63 28.00 -26.63 -13.57
C TRP A 63 28.19 -26.73 -12.05
N MET A 64 27.13 -26.61 -11.31
CA MET A 64 27.08 -26.71 -9.87
C MET A 64 26.07 -27.79 -9.49
N SER A 65 26.34 -28.58 -8.44
CA SER A 65 25.35 -29.50 -7.90
C SER A 65 24.20 -28.71 -7.22
N GLY A 66 23.03 -29.34 -7.12
CA GLY A 66 21.90 -28.72 -6.40
C GLY A 66 22.21 -28.46 -4.94
N ASP A 67 23.03 -29.29 -4.31
CA ASP A 67 23.44 -29.13 -2.91
C ASP A 67 24.43 -27.98 -2.75
N ASP A 68 25.42 -27.83 -3.67
CA ASP A 68 26.34 -26.69 -3.65
C ASP A 68 25.59 -25.38 -3.85
N PHE A 69 24.64 -25.37 -4.79
CA PHE A 69 23.78 -24.19 -5.01
C PHE A 69 22.95 -23.85 -3.77
N LYS A 70 22.35 -24.85 -3.14
CA LYS A 70 21.58 -24.67 -1.91
C LYS A 70 22.47 -24.16 -0.77
N ASN A 71 23.65 -24.73 -0.61
CA ASN A 71 24.62 -24.33 0.42
C ASN A 71 25.11 -22.88 0.21
N ALA A 72 25.26 -22.46 -1.05
CA ALA A 72 25.64 -21.08 -1.38
C ALA A 72 24.54 -20.04 -1.02
N LEU A 73 23.29 -20.49 -0.85
CA LEU A 73 22.13 -19.64 -0.51
C LEU A 73 21.65 -19.83 0.93
N THR A 74 22.38 -20.61 1.73
CA THR A 74 22.10 -20.78 3.15
C THR A 74 23.32 -20.39 3.95
N HIS A 75 23.12 -19.57 4.97
CA HIS A 75 24.20 -19.34 5.91
C HIS A 75 24.37 -20.54 6.86
N GLY A 76 25.65 -20.88 7.15
CA GLY A 76 25.94 -21.80 8.23
C GLY A 76 25.65 -21.17 9.61
N ASN A 77 26.39 -21.62 10.62
CA ASN A 77 26.22 -21.13 12.00
C ASN A 77 26.77 -19.71 12.26
N ASP A 78 27.40 -19.07 11.28
CA ASP A 78 28.02 -17.76 11.42
C ASP A 78 26.98 -16.62 11.40
N ASP A 79 27.34 -15.49 12.01
CA ASP A 79 26.53 -14.28 11.91
C ASP A 79 26.82 -13.54 10.59
N TYR A 80 25.88 -13.65 9.65
CA TYR A 80 25.98 -13.04 8.33
C TYR A 80 25.38 -11.62 8.26
N TYR A 81 25.00 -11.02 9.37
CA TYR A 81 24.38 -9.69 9.36
C TYR A 81 25.28 -8.63 8.70
N GLU A 82 26.56 -8.58 9.08
CA GLU A 82 27.52 -7.62 8.51
C GLU A 82 27.74 -7.89 7.02
N LYS A 83 27.89 -9.14 6.62
CA LYS A 83 28.01 -9.55 5.21
C LYS A 83 26.78 -9.16 4.39
N MET A 84 25.58 -9.34 4.93
CA MET A 84 24.35 -8.89 4.30
C MET A 84 24.36 -7.36 4.10
N ILE A 85 24.76 -6.59 5.09
CA ILE A 85 24.86 -5.13 4.97
C ILE A 85 25.88 -4.73 3.90
N ASP A 86 27.01 -5.43 3.84
CA ASP A 86 28.03 -5.19 2.79
C ASP A 86 27.51 -5.58 1.40
N ASN A 87 26.77 -6.68 1.28
CA ASN A 87 26.11 -7.08 0.04
C ASN A 87 25.11 -6.00 -0.44
N ILE A 88 24.30 -5.43 0.46
CA ILE A 88 23.38 -4.35 0.13
C ILE A 88 24.13 -3.10 -0.34
N LYS A 89 25.27 -2.77 0.31
CA LYS A 89 26.13 -1.66 -0.12
C LYS A 89 26.79 -1.91 -1.47
N MET A 90 27.18 -3.14 -1.78
CA MET A 90 27.71 -3.53 -3.10
C MET A 90 26.65 -3.47 -4.18
N ASP A 91 25.42 -3.87 -3.87
CA ASP A 91 24.29 -3.82 -4.79
C ASP A 91 23.94 -2.39 -5.25
N LYS A 92 24.00 -1.42 -4.34
CA LYS A 92 23.73 0.02 -4.59
C LYS A 92 22.36 0.37 -5.16
N VAL A 93 21.46 -0.59 -5.29
CA VAL A 93 20.14 -0.40 -5.93
C VAL A 93 19.02 -0.42 -4.90
N HIS A 94 19.12 -1.31 -3.92
CA HIS A 94 18.02 -1.62 -3.04
C HIS A 94 18.26 -1.15 -1.61
N PRO A 95 17.25 -0.57 -0.95
CA PRO A 95 17.31 -0.22 0.48
C PRO A 95 17.30 -1.45 1.38
N PRO A 96 17.71 -1.33 2.67
CA PRO A 96 18.03 -2.47 3.53
C PRO A 96 16.82 -3.17 4.17
N LEU A 97 15.69 -2.49 4.36
CA LEU A 97 14.63 -2.97 5.27
C LEU A 97 14.08 -4.35 4.89
N TYR A 98 13.82 -4.58 3.61
CA TYR A 98 13.30 -5.88 3.18
C TYR A 98 14.28 -7.03 3.46
N TYR A 99 15.56 -6.81 3.18
CA TYR A 99 16.60 -7.81 3.39
C TYR A 99 16.83 -8.10 4.88
N ILE A 100 16.76 -7.08 5.73
CA ILE A 100 16.80 -7.25 7.19
C ILE A 100 15.62 -8.12 7.66
N LEU A 101 14.41 -7.89 7.14
CA LEU A 101 13.24 -8.69 7.50
C LEU A 101 13.39 -10.16 7.02
N VAL A 102 13.90 -10.37 5.80
CA VAL A 102 14.17 -11.73 5.29
C VAL A 102 15.29 -12.41 6.08
N TYR A 103 16.33 -11.67 6.47
CA TYR A 103 17.41 -12.18 7.33
C TYR A 103 16.85 -12.69 8.68
N ILE A 104 16.02 -11.88 9.34
CA ILE A 104 15.36 -12.28 10.60
C ILE A 104 14.51 -13.54 10.39
N ALA A 105 13.73 -13.57 9.30
CA ALA A 105 12.92 -14.75 8.97
C ALA A 105 13.77 -15.99 8.68
N SER A 106 14.92 -15.84 8.01
CA SER A 106 15.88 -16.91 7.75
C SER A 106 16.45 -17.49 9.05
N LYS A 107 16.89 -16.62 9.95
CA LYS A 107 17.39 -17.03 11.28
C LYS A 107 16.32 -17.77 12.10
N LEU A 108 15.08 -17.29 12.08
CA LEU A 108 13.97 -17.95 12.77
C LEU A 108 13.62 -19.31 12.16
N ALA A 109 13.87 -19.50 10.86
CA ALA A 109 13.65 -20.75 10.14
C ALA A 109 14.82 -21.77 10.28
N GLY A 110 15.87 -21.44 11.03
CA GLY A 110 17.04 -22.28 11.22
C GLY A 110 17.97 -22.34 10.01
N ASP A 111 18.12 -21.22 9.32
CA ASP A 111 19.03 -21.02 8.17
C ASP A 111 18.83 -22.04 7.01
N THR A 112 17.58 -22.49 6.82
CA THR A 112 17.23 -23.38 5.71
C THR A 112 16.76 -22.59 4.50
N LEU A 113 17.23 -22.97 3.30
CA LEU A 113 16.70 -22.41 2.07
C LEU A 113 15.26 -22.83 1.86
N SER A 114 14.35 -21.90 2.04
CA SER A 114 12.92 -22.08 1.81
C SER A 114 12.31 -20.87 1.18
N VAL A 115 11.44 -21.07 0.21
CA VAL A 115 10.64 -19.98 -0.37
C VAL A 115 9.78 -19.27 0.69
N TRP A 116 9.39 -20.02 1.72
CA TRP A 116 8.58 -19.49 2.82
C TRP A 116 9.32 -18.49 3.71
N THR A 117 10.65 -18.46 3.71
CA THR A 117 11.42 -17.46 4.48
C THR A 117 11.06 -16.04 4.05
N ALA A 118 11.12 -15.77 2.74
CA ALA A 118 10.73 -14.48 2.19
C ALA A 118 9.20 -14.33 2.08
N LEU A 119 8.46 -15.42 1.77
CA LEU A 119 7.01 -15.36 1.70
C LEU A 119 6.36 -15.10 3.07
N ALA A 120 6.98 -15.50 4.18
CA ALA A 120 6.48 -15.13 5.51
C ALA A 120 6.51 -13.63 5.74
N VAL A 121 7.60 -12.95 5.36
CA VAL A 121 7.69 -11.48 5.40
C VAL A 121 6.59 -10.85 4.54
N ASN A 122 6.40 -11.37 3.32
CA ASN A 122 5.36 -10.89 2.43
C ASN A 122 3.95 -11.18 2.95
N LEU A 123 3.72 -12.31 3.63
CA LEU A 123 2.44 -12.61 4.28
C LEU A 123 2.07 -11.56 5.34
N PHE A 124 3.01 -11.21 6.21
CA PHE A 124 2.77 -10.15 7.21
C PHE A 124 2.47 -8.80 6.54
N ALA A 125 3.20 -8.44 5.49
CA ALA A 125 2.94 -7.22 4.73
C ALA A 125 1.58 -7.26 4.00
N TYR A 126 1.21 -8.40 3.43
CA TYR A 126 -0.07 -8.62 2.75
C TYR A 126 -1.25 -8.50 3.72
N LEU A 127 -1.18 -9.18 4.87
CA LEU A 127 -2.20 -9.08 5.92
C LEU A 127 -2.26 -7.67 6.51
N GLY A 128 -1.10 -7.04 6.74
CA GLY A 128 -1.02 -5.65 7.18
C GLY A 128 -1.67 -4.68 6.19
N THR A 129 -1.43 -4.87 4.88
CA THR A 129 -2.11 -4.10 3.83
C THR A 129 -3.63 -4.29 3.90
N GLY A 130 -4.10 -5.53 4.07
CA GLY A 130 -5.51 -5.83 4.26
C GLY A 130 -6.11 -5.16 5.48
N CYS A 131 -5.44 -5.21 6.63
CA CYS A 131 -5.87 -4.51 7.83
C CYS A 131 -6.03 -3.01 7.58
N ILE A 132 -5.06 -2.40 6.91
CA ILE A 132 -5.08 -0.96 6.61
C ILE A 132 -6.24 -0.63 5.66
N VAL A 133 -6.42 -1.38 4.58
CA VAL A 133 -7.54 -1.19 3.63
C VAL A 133 -8.88 -1.32 4.35
N PHE A 134 -9.03 -2.32 5.23
CA PHE A 134 -10.23 -2.48 6.06
C PHE A 134 -10.51 -1.24 6.90
N PHE A 135 -9.50 -0.68 7.56
CA PHE A 135 -9.67 0.52 8.39
C PHE A 135 -9.92 1.79 7.57
N ILE A 136 -9.33 1.93 6.37
CA ILE A 136 -9.67 3.02 5.44
C ILE A 136 -11.15 2.93 5.06
N LEU A 137 -11.62 1.78 4.61
CA LEU A 137 -13.01 1.58 4.20
C LEU A 137 -14.00 1.72 5.37
N LYS A 138 -13.65 1.20 6.56
CA LYS A 138 -14.41 1.42 7.79
C LYS A 138 -14.57 2.91 8.09
N LYS A 139 -13.49 3.67 7.96
CA LYS A 139 -13.49 5.11 8.22
C LYS A 139 -14.36 5.88 7.23
N LEU A 140 -14.37 5.47 5.95
CA LEU A 140 -15.10 6.17 4.90
C LEU A 140 -16.60 5.81 4.86
N PHE A 141 -16.96 4.55 5.11
CA PHE A 141 -18.30 4.03 4.88
C PHE A 141 -19.05 3.59 6.14
N HIS A 142 -18.37 3.46 7.26
CA HIS A 142 -18.97 3.02 8.53
C HIS A 142 -19.80 1.72 8.37
N SER A 143 -19.31 0.77 7.55
CA SER A 143 -19.96 -0.51 7.26
C SER A 143 -18.97 -1.67 7.38
N PRO A 144 -19.19 -2.65 8.28
CA PRO A 144 -18.31 -3.82 8.40
C PRO A 144 -18.31 -4.68 7.13
N VAL A 145 -19.47 -4.80 6.47
CA VAL A 145 -19.63 -5.58 5.24
C VAL A 145 -18.86 -4.95 4.08
N LEU A 146 -19.01 -3.64 3.84
CA LEU A 146 -18.26 -2.96 2.79
C LEU A 146 -16.75 -2.98 3.07
N SER A 147 -16.35 -2.84 4.34
CA SER A 147 -14.94 -2.94 4.73
C SER A 147 -14.37 -4.32 4.42
N SER A 148 -15.08 -5.40 4.77
CA SER A 148 -14.64 -6.78 4.49
C SER A 148 -14.63 -7.08 2.99
N LEU A 149 -15.73 -6.82 2.30
CA LEU A 149 -15.84 -7.11 0.86
C LEU A 149 -14.82 -6.32 0.03
N GLY A 150 -14.63 -5.04 0.34
CA GLY A 150 -13.66 -4.22 -0.34
C GLY A 150 -12.22 -4.69 -0.08
N THR A 151 -11.90 -5.06 1.16
CA THR A 151 -10.57 -5.57 1.52
C THR A 151 -10.28 -6.90 0.83
N ILE A 152 -11.21 -7.87 0.91
CA ILE A 152 -11.06 -9.15 0.24
C ILE A 152 -10.96 -8.92 -1.27
N GLY A 153 -11.80 -8.05 -1.85
CA GLY A 153 -11.78 -7.72 -3.26
C GLY A 153 -10.44 -7.13 -3.72
N VAL A 154 -9.77 -6.29 -2.91
CA VAL A 154 -8.42 -5.80 -3.20
C VAL A 154 -7.41 -6.95 -3.13
N LEU A 155 -7.38 -7.68 -2.03
CA LEU A 155 -6.36 -8.68 -1.76
C LEU A 155 -6.44 -9.91 -2.69
N MET A 156 -7.63 -10.29 -3.14
CA MET A 156 -7.83 -11.40 -4.09
C MET A 156 -7.43 -11.07 -5.53
N THR A 157 -7.11 -9.82 -5.83
CA THR A 157 -6.67 -9.48 -7.19
C THR A 157 -5.34 -10.15 -7.52
N GLN A 158 -5.18 -10.54 -8.78
CA GLN A 158 -3.94 -11.18 -9.23
C GLN A 158 -2.72 -10.28 -8.96
N CYS A 159 -2.85 -8.96 -9.11
CA CYS A 159 -1.73 -8.05 -8.85
C CYS A 159 -1.29 -8.08 -7.38
N MET A 160 -2.21 -8.11 -6.42
CA MET A 160 -1.86 -8.19 -4.99
C MET A 160 -1.31 -9.55 -4.60
N LEU A 161 -1.90 -10.64 -5.12
CA LEU A 161 -1.37 -11.98 -4.92
C LEU A 161 0.01 -12.14 -5.56
N SER A 162 0.23 -11.63 -6.77
CA SER A 162 1.54 -11.68 -7.42
C SER A 162 2.60 -10.88 -6.65
N ALA A 163 2.25 -9.69 -6.13
CA ALA A 163 3.14 -8.93 -5.26
C ALA A 163 3.52 -9.71 -4.00
N GLY A 164 2.55 -10.41 -3.40
CA GLY A 164 2.78 -11.26 -2.22
C GLY A 164 3.62 -12.50 -2.51
N MET A 165 3.40 -13.13 -3.67
CA MET A 165 4.12 -14.34 -4.06
C MET A 165 5.53 -14.09 -4.57
N LEU A 166 5.89 -12.88 -4.93
CA LEU A 166 7.23 -12.51 -5.35
C LEU A 166 8.11 -12.27 -4.11
N ALA A 167 9.15 -13.11 -3.91
CA ALA A 167 10.09 -12.99 -2.78
C ALA A 167 11.02 -11.77 -2.95
N ARG A 168 10.41 -10.59 -3.06
CA ARG A 168 11.02 -9.26 -3.24
C ARG A 168 10.27 -8.23 -2.40
N MET A 169 10.83 -7.05 -2.27
CA MET A 169 10.35 -5.97 -1.42
C MET A 169 8.97 -5.40 -1.79
N TYR A 170 8.38 -5.76 -2.92
CA TYR A 170 7.23 -5.04 -3.47
C TYR A 170 5.95 -5.14 -2.60
N MET A 171 5.74 -6.27 -1.92
CA MET A 171 4.60 -6.39 -1.00
C MET A 171 4.78 -5.53 0.26
N VAL A 172 6.01 -5.48 0.79
CA VAL A 172 6.34 -4.60 1.93
C VAL A 172 6.25 -3.14 1.52
N TYR A 173 6.69 -2.80 0.30
CA TYR A 173 6.51 -1.47 -0.28
C TYR A 173 5.02 -1.09 -0.39
N THR A 174 4.18 -2.02 -0.87
CA THR A 174 2.72 -1.84 -0.95
C THR A 174 2.09 -1.62 0.43
N PHE A 175 2.57 -2.34 1.45
CA PHE A 175 2.14 -2.13 2.84
C PHE A 175 2.43 -0.72 3.33
N PHE A 176 3.64 -0.20 3.13
CA PHE A 176 3.97 1.17 3.54
C PHE A 176 3.23 2.22 2.73
N THR A 177 2.93 1.94 1.45
CA THR A 177 2.06 2.80 0.63
C THR A 177 0.64 2.87 1.22
N ALA A 178 0.05 1.73 1.58
CA ALA A 178 -1.23 1.69 2.27
C ALA A 178 -1.20 2.45 3.60
N LEU A 179 -0.14 2.25 4.40
CA LEU A 179 0.04 2.90 5.70
C LEU A 179 0.13 4.41 5.57
N PHE A 180 0.87 4.89 4.57
CA PHE A 180 0.96 6.32 4.25
C PHE A 180 -0.41 6.90 3.88
N VAL A 181 -1.17 6.23 2.99
CA VAL A 181 -2.53 6.65 2.64
C VAL A 181 -3.42 6.70 3.88
N TYR A 182 -3.37 5.69 4.72
CA TYR A 182 -4.17 5.64 5.96
C TYR A 182 -3.83 6.77 6.93
N ALA A 183 -2.54 7.05 7.13
CA ALA A 183 -2.11 8.18 7.96
C ALA A 183 -2.67 9.50 7.44
N ASN A 184 -2.68 9.69 6.12
CA ASN A 184 -3.27 10.87 5.47
C ASN A 184 -4.80 10.92 5.61
N VAL A 185 -5.49 9.79 5.46
CA VAL A 185 -6.94 9.69 5.71
C VAL A 185 -7.28 10.07 7.15
N LEU A 186 -6.44 9.68 8.11
CA LEU A 186 -6.62 10.07 9.52
C LEU A 186 -6.31 11.55 9.76
N ALA A 187 -5.27 12.10 9.15
CA ALA A 187 -4.86 13.50 9.30
C ALA A 187 -5.90 14.47 8.69
N SER A 188 -6.54 14.09 7.61
CA SER A 188 -7.53 14.91 6.90
C SER A 188 -8.93 14.91 7.54
N ASP A 189 -9.17 14.15 8.61
CA ASP A 189 -10.47 14.10 9.29
C ASP A 189 -10.68 15.29 10.21
N LYS A 190 -11.52 16.24 9.78
CA LYS A 190 -11.82 17.51 10.47
C LYS A 190 -12.59 17.35 11.80
N LYS A 191 -13.19 16.18 12.07
CA LYS A 191 -14.00 15.99 13.28
C LYS A 191 -13.17 15.97 14.57
N ALA A 192 -11.86 15.80 14.48
CA ALA A 192 -10.95 15.73 15.60
C ALA A 192 -10.48 17.12 16.13
N ASP A 193 -10.66 18.19 15.37
CA ASP A 193 -10.09 19.52 15.70
C ASP A 193 -10.86 20.30 16.80
N VAL A 194 -12.00 19.79 17.26
CA VAL A 194 -12.88 20.56 18.16
C VAL A 194 -12.52 20.42 19.65
N ALA A 195 -11.76 19.41 20.03
CA ALA A 195 -11.44 19.18 21.44
C ALA A 195 -9.94 19.43 21.74
N ARG A 196 -9.62 20.54 22.42
CA ARG A 196 -8.30 20.80 23.04
C ARG A 196 -7.99 19.87 24.23
N SER A 197 -8.52 18.66 24.26
CA SER A 197 -8.22 17.70 25.31
C SER A 197 -6.82 17.10 25.10
N ARG A 198 -6.15 16.71 26.19
CA ARG A 198 -4.85 16.01 26.13
C ARG A 198 -4.89 14.78 25.21
N GLY A 199 -6.01 14.05 25.24
CA GLY A 199 -6.21 12.88 24.36
C GLY A 199 -6.28 13.24 22.87
N ALA A 200 -6.89 14.38 22.50
CA ALA A 200 -6.94 14.85 21.12
C ALA A 200 -5.54 15.23 20.60
N ILE A 201 -4.73 15.88 21.42
CA ILE A 201 -3.33 16.21 21.06
C ILE A 201 -2.51 14.95 20.85
N LEU A 202 -2.61 13.97 21.74
CA LEU A 202 -1.90 12.69 21.60
C LEU A 202 -2.34 11.93 20.34
N ALA A 203 -3.64 11.92 20.03
CA ALA A 203 -4.17 11.32 18.81
C ALA A 203 -3.66 12.03 17.55
N GLU A 204 -3.51 13.34 17.58
CA GLU A 204 -2.95 14.09 16.46
C GLU A 204 -1.46 13.78 16.27
N ILE A 205 -0.67 13.79 17.34
CA ILE A 205 0.74 13.41 17.28
C ILE A 205 0.88 11.99 16.72
N ALA A 206 0.07 11.04 17.16
CA ALA A 206 0.10 9.67 16.67
C ALA A 206 -0.11 9.54 15.16
N LYS A 207 -0.97 10.38 14.56
CA LYS A 207 -1.17 10.41 13.09
C LYS A 207 0.11 10.79 12.35
N TYR A 208 0.82 11.82 12.80
CA TYR A 208 2.07 12.26 12.17
C TYR A 208 3.25 11.33 12.46
N LEU A 209 3.28 10.68 13.62
CA LEU A 209 4.22 9.60 13.88
C LEU A 209 3.99 8.40 12.95
N LEU A 210 2.72 8.05 12.71
CA LEU A 210 2.36 7.00 11.75
C LEU A 210 2.78 7.38 10.32
N LEU A 211 2.59 8.65 9.94
CA LEU A 211 3.04 9.19 8.65
C LEU A 211 4.57 9.09 8.53
N CYS A 212 5.29 9.54 9.55
CA CYS A 212 6.75 9.44 9.62
C CYS A 212 7.23 7.98 9.49
N ALA A 213 6.63 7.06 10.25
CA ALA A 213 6.94 5.62 10.17
C ALA A 213 6.67 5.04 8.77
N ALA A 214 5.58 5.44 8.13
CA ALA A 214 5.27 5.01 6.76
C ALA A 214 6.31 5.53 5.75
N VAL A 215 6.75 6.79 5.90
CA VAL A 215 7.77 7.39 5.02
C VAL A 215 9.13 6.72 5.23
N VAL A 216 9.56 6.54 6.47
CA VAL A 216 10.83 5.87 6.79
C VAL A 216 10.82 4.43 6.29
N GLY A 217 9.80 3.65 6.64
CA GLY A 217 9.70 2.25 6.23
C GLY A 217 9.57 2.08 4.72
N GLY A 218 8.77 2.93 4.06
CA GLY A 218 8.61 2.90 2.61
C GLY A 218 9.90 3.22 1.87
N PHE A 219 10.62 4.27 2.26
CA PHE A 219 11.90 4.64 1.66
C PHE A 219 12.99 3.59 1.91
N LEU A 220 13.06 3.04 3.13
CA LEU A 220 14.01 1.97 3.46
C LEU A 220 13.64 0.61 2.82
N THR A 221 12.46 0.51 2.20
CA THR A 221 12.04 -0.65 1.40
C THR A 221 12.28 -0.45 -0.08
N GLN A 222 12.01 0.77 -0.62
CA GLN A 222 12.18 1.10 -2.02
C GLN A 222 12.40 2.60 -2.20
N TYR A 223 13.49 3.01 -2.83
CA TYR A 223 13.81 4.44 -3.03
C TYR A 223 12.76 5.19 -3.86
N TYR A 224 12.04 4.51 -4.75
CA TYR A 224 10.93 5.12 -5.51
C TYR A 224 9.77 5.60 -4.64
N PHE A 225 9.75 5.22 -3.35
CA PHE A 225 8.75 5.74 -2.42
C PHE A 225 8.75 7.26 -2.31
N VAL A 226 9.91 7.91 -2.52
CA VAL A 226 9.99 9.38 -2.51
C VAL A 226 9.11 10.02 -3.57
N PHE A 227 9.00 9.42 -4.76
CA PHE A 227 8.14 9.94 -5.83
C PHE A 227 6.66 9.81 -5.50
N PHE A 228 6.28 8.70 -4.86
CA PHE A 228 4.92 8.52 -4.35
C PHE A 228 4.59 9.55 -3.26
N VAL A 229 5.47 9.74 -2.29
CA VAL A 229 5.30 10.75 -1.22
C VAL A 229 5.21 12.15 -1.82
N ALA A 230 6.09 12.51 -2.76
CA ALA A 230 6.09 13.81 -3.40
C ALA A 230 4.78 14.06 -4.19
N ALA A 231 4.32 13.06 -4.95
CA ALA A 231 3.06 13.14 -5.69
C ALA A 231 1.86 13.34 -4.74
N PHE A 232 1.75 12.51 -3.71
CA PHE A 232 0.64 12.58 -2.76
C PHE A 232 0.66 13.89 -1.97
N PHE A 233 1.84 14.30 -1.49
CA PHE A 233 2.02 15.55 -0.75
C PHE A 233 1.75 16.78 -1.61
N GLY A 234 2.07 16.75 -2.90
CA GLY A 234 1.70 17.80 -3.84
C GLY A 234 0.19 18.02 -3.90
N PHE A 235 -0.60 16.95 -3.98
CA PHE A 235 -2.08 17.05 -3.92
C PHE A 235 -2.57 17.51 -2.55
N GLU A 236 -1.92 17.10 -1.45
CA GLU A 236 -2.27 17.55 -0.11
C GLU A 236 -2.05 19.07 0.04
N ILE A 237 -0.90 19.60 -0.41
CA ILE A 237 -0.59 21.03 -0.40
C ILE A 237 -1.65 21.81 -1.18
N ILE A 238 -1.99 21.38 -2.40
CA ILE A 238 -2.99 22.06 -3.23
C ILE A 238 -4.33 22.12 -2.50
N TYR A 239 -4.73 21.00 -1.87
CA TYR A 239 -5.97 20.92 -1.13
C TYR A 239 -5.94 21.81 0.13
N ASP A 240 -4.85 21.79 0.89
CA ASP A 240 -4.71 22.57 2.11
C ASP A 240 -4.61 24.09 1.85
N ILE A 241 -3.97 24.50 0.77
CA ILE A 241 -3.97 25.91 0.33
C ILE A 241 -5.40 26.35 -0.02
N LYS A 242 -6.15 25.54 -0.78
CA LYS A 242 -7.55 25.80 -1.14
C LYS A 242 -8.46 25.96 0.07
N GLU A 243 -8.22 25.13 1.10
CA GLU A 243 -8.97 25.15 2.36
C GLU A 243 -8.37 26.12 3.41
N LYS A 244 -7.30 26.85 3.07
CA LYS A 244 -6.56 27.80 3.94
C LYS A 244 -5.98 27.11 5.20
N ARG A 245 -5.53 25.87 5.10
CA ARG A 245 -5.01 25.03 6.21
C ARG A 245 -3.47 25.04 6.27
N PHE A 246 -2.86 26.19 6.32
CA PHE A 246 -1.39 26.35 6.32
C PHE A 246 -0.68 25.63 7.47
N ARG A 247 -1.37 25.49 8.64
CA ARG A 247 -0.81 24.75 9.78
C ARG A 247 -0.64 23.26 9.49
N ASP A 248 -1.53 22.67 8.70
CA ASP A 248 -1.44 21.25 8.35
C ASP A 248 -0.29 21.02 7.38
N ILE A 249 -0.08 21.93 6.41
CA ILE A 249 1.12 21.90 5.55
C ILE A 249 2.40 21.92 6.38
N LEU A 250 2.48 22.80 7.40
CA LEU A 250 3.65 22.84 8.29
C LEU A 250 3.86 21.55 9.06
N LYS A 251 2.78 20.94 9.60
CA LYS A 251 2.86 19.65 10.32
C LYS A 251 3.37 18.54 9.40
N TYR A 252 2.89 18.47 8.16
CA TYR A 252 3.39 17.55 7.15
C TYR A 252 4.87 17.78 6.86
N ALA A 253 5.27 19.02 6.63
CA ALA A 253 6.67 19.36 6.38
C ALA A 253 7.58 18.94 7.54
N VAL A 254 7.15 19.17 8.79
CA VAL A 254 7.87 18.73 9.99
C VAL A 254 7.96 17.19 10.05
N ALA A 255 6.85 16.48 9.80
CA ALA A 255 6.86 15.02 9.81
C ALA A 255 7.81 14.44 8.74
N LEU A 256 7.82 15.02 7.54
CA LEU A 256 8.74 14.62 6.47
C LEU A 256 10.20 14.95 6.81
N ALA A 257 10.47 16.11 7.43
CA ALA A 257 11.82 16.47 7.88
C ALA A 257 12.31 15.50 8.96
N VAL A 258 11.47 15.14 9.92
CA VAL A 258 11.78 14.13 10.94
C VAL A 258 12.04 12.77 10.30
N ALA A 259 11.22 12.36 9.34
CA ALA A 259 11.43 11.11 8.59
C ALA A 259 12.78 11.11 7.86
N ALA A 260 13.15 12.21 7.20
CA ALA A 260 14.44 12.34 6.52
C ALA A 260 15.63 12.21 7.48
N VAL A 261 15.54 12.79 8.69
CA VAL A 261 16.56 12.61 9.74
C VAL A 261 16.68 11.15 10.16
N PHE A 262 15.55 10.45 10.37
CA PHE A 262 15.56 9.02 10.71
C PHE A 262 16.13 8.18 9.58
N ILE A 263 15.74 8.42 8.33
CA ILE A 263 16.29 7.73 7.15
C ILE A 263 17.83 7.87 7.13
N ASN A 264 18.32 9.10 7.25
CA ASN A 264 19.76 9.35 7.22
C ASN A 264 20.51 8.71 8.40
N LYS A 265 19.87 8.60 9.58
CA LYS A 265 20.45 7.94 10.74
C LYS A 265 20.45 6.40 10.65
N LEU A 266 19.42 5.82 10.04
CA LEU A 266 19.26 4.38 9.92
C LEU A 266 20.02 3.82 8.71
N TRP A 267 20.20 4.62 7.67
CA TRP A 267 20.84 4.20 6.42
C TRP A 267 21.46 5.41 5.71
N ASP A 268 22.61 5.86 6.18
CA ASP A 268 23.35 6.98 5.61
C ASP A 268 23.91 6.71 4.19
N TYR A 269 24.05 5.42 3.85
CA TYR A 269 24.50 4.98 2.53
C TYR A 269 23.51 5.29 1.39
N TRP A 270 22.27 5.69 1.68
CA TRP A 270 21.25 5.99 0.66
C TRP A 270 21.72 7.03 -0.37
N TYR A 271 22.48 8.03 0.08
CA TYR A 271 23.01 9.06 -0.81
C TYR A 271 24.00 8.48 -1.82
N VAL A 272 24.92 7.63 -1.38
CA VAL A 272 25.87 6.93 -2.27
C VAL A 272 25.11 6.03 -3.23
N ALA A 273 24.13 5.28 -2.76
CA ALA A 273 23.30 4.40 -3.59
C ALA A 273 22.60 5.18 -4.72
N ILE A 274 22.02 6.35 -4.42
CA ILE A 274 21.31 7.15 -5.43
C ILE A 274 22.27 7.90 -6.37
N THR A 275 23.45 8.30 -5.94
CA THR A 275 24.33 9.15 -6.74
C THR A 275 25.40 8.39 -7.54
N SER A 276 25.77 7.17 -7.12
CA SER A 276 26.88 6.41 -7.71
C SER A 276 26.45 5.21 -8.58
N ASN A 277 25.14 5.03 -8.81
CA ASN A 277 24.59 3.89 -9.52
C ASN A 277 24.29 4.25 -11.00
N ALA A 278 24.57 3.33 -11.92
CA ALA A 278 24.26 3.51 -13.34
C ALA A 278 22.74 3.72 -13.58
N HIS A 279 21.86 3.06 -12.81
CA HIS A 279 20.43 3.27 -12.90
C HIS A 279 20.02 4.69 -12.50
N SER A 280 20.63 5.26 -11.46
CA SER A 280 20.35 6.62 -11.03
C SER A 280 20.87 7.68 -12.01
N ALA A 281 22.00 7.41 -12.66
CA ALA A 281 22.50 8.25 -13.75
C ALA A 281 21.52 8.27 -14.94
N GLY A 282 20.92 7.12 -15.27
CA GLY A 282 19.83 7.01 -16.25
C GLY A 282 18.60 7.81 -15.84
N VAL A 283 18.16 7.68 -14.59
CA VAL A 283 17.03 8.44 -14.03
C VAL A 283 17.25 9.96 -14.15
N ILE A 284 18.45 10.45 -13.82
CA ILE A 284 18.81 11.88 -13.91
C ILE A 284 18.85 12.33 -15.39
N GLY A 285 19.38 11.48 -16.30
CA GLY A 285 19.37 11.74 -17.73
C GLY A 285 17.95 11.88 -18.27
N ASN A 286 17.10 10.91 -18.00
CA ASN A 286 15.70 10.88 -18.44
C ASN A 286 14.87 12.04 -17.86
N ALA A 287 15.18 12.51 -16.65
CA ALA A 287 14.51 13.66 -16.06
C ALA A 287 14.72 14.97 -16.83
N LYS A 288 15.83 15.11 -17.55
CA LYS A 288 16.08 16.26 -18.41
C LYS A 288 15.23 16.25 -19.69
N GLU A 289 14.82 15.08 -20.12
CA GLU A 289 14.05 14.82 -21.35
C GLU A 289 12.54 14.60 -21.04
N ILE A 290 12.08 14.98 -19.84
CA ILE A 290 10.71 14.68 -19.35
C ILE A 290 9.62 15.18 -20.31
N PHE A 291 9.83 16.31 -20.99
CA PHE A 291 8.87 16.86 -21.93
C PHE A 291 8.79 16.10 -23.25
N GLU A 292 9.84 15.35 -23.62
CA GLU A 292 9.85 14.51 -24.80
C GLU A 292 9.08 13.20 -24.57
N HIS A 293 8.90 12.82 -23.31
CA HIS A 293 8.25 11.58 -22.88
C HIS A 293 6.78 11.74 -22.45
N LEU A 294 6.12 12.87 -22.77
CA LEU A 294 4.72 13.08 -22.38
C LEU A 294 3.75 11.98 -22.86
N GLY A 295 4.05 11.33 -24.00
CA GLY A 295 3.32 10.15 -24.46
C GLY A 295 3.37 8.95 -23.50
N SER A 296 4.37 8.90 -22.63
CA SER A 296 4.54 7.86 -21.61
C SER A 296 3.44 7.86 -20.55
N ILE A 297 2.75 9.00 -20.37
CA ILE A 297 1.61 9.12 -19.43
C ILE A 297 0.52 8.11 -19.80
N TYR A 298 0.11 8.11 -21.07
CA TYR A 298 -0.91 7.18 -21.55
C TYR A 298 -0.42 5.73 -21.45
N TYR A 299 0.84 5.48 -21.79
CA TYR A 299 1.41 4.14 -21.74
C TYR A 299 1.46 3.61 -20.29
N GLY A 300 1.89 4.43 -19.32
CA GLY A 300 1.89 4.06 -17.91
C GLY A 300 0.49 3.79 -17.37
N TYR A 301 -0.46 4.68 -17.67
CA TYR A 301 -1.86 4.46 -17.34
C TYR A 301 -2.39 3.15 -17.92
N LYS A 302 -2.14 2.88 -19.21
CA LYS A 302 -2.52 1.63 -19.87
C LYS A 302 -1.93 0.41 -19.19
N LEU A 303 -0.64 0.44 -18.83
CA LEU A 303 0.02 -0.67 -18.13
C LEU A 303 -0.62 -0.97 -16.77
N VAL A 304 -0.82 0.06 -15.95
CA VAL A 304 -1.44 -0.12 -14.63
C VAL A 304 -2.84 -0.70 -14.77
N ILE A 305 -3.67 -0.15 -15.65
CA ILE A 305 -5.02 -0.67 -15.91
C ILE A 305 -4.97 -2.08 -16.47
N MET A 306 -4.03 -2.39 -17.35
CA MET A 306 -3.87 -3.74 -17.90
C MET A 306 -3.54 -4.76 -16.81
N TYR A 307 -2.67 -4.41 -15.86
CA TYR A 307 -2.29 -5.33 -14.79
C TYR A 307 -3.34 -5.44 -13.67
N VAL A 308 -4.10 -4.38 -13.42
CA VAL A 308 -5.20 -4.41 -12.44
C VAL A 308 -6.39 -5.20 -12.97
N PHE A 309 -6.80 -4.94 -14.20
CA PHE A 309 -8.05 -5.48 -14.77
C PHE A 309 -7.84 -6.57 -15.85
N GLN A 310 -6.59 -6.91 -16.16
CA GLN A 310 -6.18 -8.03 -17.03
C GLN A 310 -6.95 -8.10 -18.35
N ASN A 311 -7.63 -9.20 -18.60
CA ASN A 311 -8.39 -9.41 -19.85
C ASN A 311 -9.48 -8.35 -20.09
N ALA A 312 -9.98 -7.72 -19.04
CA ALA A 312 -10.97 -6.65 -19.11
C ALA A 312 -10.36 -5.25 -19.30
N TYR A 313 -9.02 -5.10 -19.35
CA TYR A 313 -8.35 -3.80 -19.32
C TYR A 313 -8.83 -2.83 -20.40
N LYS A 314 -9.15 -3.33 -21.62
CA LYS A 314 -9.62 -2.48 -22.73
C LYS A 314 -10.92 -1.72 -22.36
N ALA A 315 -11.83 -2.40 -21.66
CA ALA A 315 -13.03 -1.76 -21.14
C ALA A 315 -12.70 -0.76 -20.02
N PHE A 316 -11.81 -1.12 -19.10
CA PHE A 316 -11.47 -0.30 -17.95
C PHE A 316 -10.58 0.91 -18.26
N LEU A 317 -9.91 0.94 -19.40
CA LEU A 317 -9.26 2.19 -19.90
C LEU A 317 -10.26 3.34 -20.00
N ILE A 318 -11.51 3.06 -20.32
CA ILE A 318 -12.59 4.04 -20.43
C ILE A 318 -13.47 4.03 -19.17
N LEU A 319 -13.84 2.83 -18.68
CA LEU A 319 -14.78 2.70 -17.55
C LEU A 319 -14.21 3.29 -16.25
N PHE A 320 -12.91 3.23 -16.01
CA PHE A 320 -12.34 3.78 -14.78
C PHE A 320 -12.43 5.31 -14.73
N PRO A 321 -12.00 6.09 -15.76
CA PRO A 321 -12.22 7.52 -15.78
C PRO A 321 -13.71 7.90 -15.75
N VAL A 322 -14.57 7.15 -16.47
CA VAL A 322 -16.04 7.37 -16.44
C VAL A 322 -16.58 7.13 -15.03
N LEU A 323 -16.17 6.07 -14.35
CA LEU A 323 -16.58 5.80 -12.97
C LEU A 323 -16.19 6.94 -12.04
N VAL A 324 -14.96 7.45 -12.16
CA VAL A 324 -14.49 8.60 -11.38
C VAL A 324 -15.35 9.83 -11.69
N ALA A 325 -15.62 10.12 -12.97
CA ALA A 325 -16.48 11.24 -13.36
C ALA A 325 -17.90 11.11 -12.80
N VAL A 326 -18.53 9.93 -12.93
CA VAL A 326 -19.86 9.62 -12.37
C VAL A 326 -19.84 9.79 -10.85
N PHE A 327 -18.81 9.30 -10.18
CA PHE A 327 -18.65 9.51 -8.75
C PHE A 327 -18.65 10.99 -8.36
N TYR A 328 -17.92 11.85 -9.10
CA TYR A 328 -17.90 13.31 -8.82
C TYR A 328 -19.26 13.95 -9.01
N VAL A 329 -20.04 13.53 -10.01
CA VAL A 329 -21.40 14.03 -10.26
C VAL A 329 -22.36 13.52 -9.16
N VAL A 330 -22.34 12.23 -8.86
CA VAL A 330 -23.26 11.60 -7.89
C VAL A 330 -22.93 11.98 -6.47
N ALA A 331 -21.65 12.06 -6.12
CA ALA A 331 -21.16 12.38 -4.78
C ALA A 331 -21.27 13.87 -4.43
N GLY A 332 -22.12 14.64 -5.09
CA GLY A 332 -22.40 16.05 -4.76
C GLY A 332 -22.93 16.22 -3.34
N GLY A 333 -22.48 17.30 -2.62
CA GLY A 333 -22.88 17.64 -1.25
C GLY A 333 -21.74 17.64 -0.25
N ARG A 334 -21.97 18.26 0.93
CA ARG A 334 -20.94 18.45 1.99
C ARG A 334 -20.42 17.14 2.58
N GLU A 335 -21.27 16.16 2.83
CA GLU A 335 -20.88 14.85 3.41
C GLU A 335 -19.94 14.06 2.48
N SER A 336 -20.11 14.21 1.18
CA SER A 336 -19.28 13.54 0.17
C SER A 336 -17.97 14.30 -0.11
N SER A 337 -17.79 15.51 0.41
CA SER A 337 -16.59 16.34 0.17
C SER A 337 -15.32 15.64 0.68
N TYR A 338 -15.39 15.00 1.85
CA TYR A 338 -14.27 14.27 2.43
C TYR A 338 -13.87 13.05 1.57
N ILE A 339 -14.85 12.23 1.16
CA ILE A 339 -14.57 11.05 0.29
C ILE A 339 -14.00 11.52 -1.05
N ARG A 340 -14.54 12.59 -1.65
CA ARG A 340 -13.99 13.16 -2.89
C ARG A 340 -12.54 13.59 -2.73
N SER A 341 -12.23 14.28 -1.64
CA SER A 341 -10.86 14.69 -1.33
C SER A 341 -9.90 13.49 -1.22
N VAL A 342 -10.33 12.42 -0.56
CA VAL A 342 -9.55 11.17 -0.45
C VAL A 342 -9.33 10.54 -1.83
N VAL A 343 -10.39 10.39 -2.63
CA VAL A 343 -10.29 9.81 -3.99
C VAL A 343 -9.38 10.64 -4.89
N THR A 344 -9.50 11.99 -4.85
CA THR A 344 -8.65 12.89 -5.66
C THR A 344 -7.18 12.66 -5.38
N ARG A 345 -6.80 12.58 -4.10
CA ARG A 345 -5.40 12.38 -3.68
C ARG A 345 -4.88 11.01 -4.06
N ILE A 346 -5.67 9.97 -3.81
CA ILE A 346 -5.26 8.60 -4.15
C ILE A 346 -5.13 8.44 -5.67
N ALA A 347 -6.14 8.82 -6.44
CA ALA A 347 -6.11 8.69 -7.90
C ALA A 347 -5.08 9.61 -8.55
N GLY A 348 -4.95 10.85 -8.04
CA GLY A 348 -3.95 11.80 -8.52
C GLY A 348 -2.52 11.34 -8.23
N ALA A 349 -2.26 10.81 -7.03
CA ALA A 349 -0.96 10.25 -6.68
C ALA A 349 -0.62 9.02 -7.53
N ALA A 350 -1.61 8.14 -7.80
CA ALA A 350 -1.43 7.01 -8.68
C ALA A 350 -1.02 7.44 -10.10
N LEU A 351 -1.76 8.35 -10.71
CA LEU A 351 -1.46 8.85 -12.05
C LEU A 351 -0.08 9.52 -12.10
N MET A 352 0.26 10.33 -11.11
CA MET A 352 1.54 11.02 -11.06
C MET A 352 2.70 10.04 -10.81
N TYR A 353 2.54 9.06 -9.93
CA TYR A 353 3.55 8.04 -9.69
C TYR A 353 3.80 7.19 -10.94
N ALA A 354 2.73 6.71 -11.59
CA ALA A 354 2.86 5.96 -12.84
C ALA A 354 3.58 6.77 -13.92
N PHE A 355 3.25 8.07 -14.05
CA PHE A 355 3.94 8.97 -14.97
C PHE A 355 5.43 9.10 -14.64
N VAL A 356 5.76 9.41 -13.40
CA VAL A 356 7.15 9.60 -12.97
C VAL A 356 7.98 8.33 -13.17
N VAL A 357 7.45 7.16 -12.80
CA VAL A 357 8.14 5.88 -12.99
C VAL A 357 8.37 5.60 -14.48
N ASN A 358 7.40 5.86 -15.35
CA ASN A 358 7.55 5.66 -16.79
C ASN A 358 8.60 6.56 -17.43
N VAL A 359 8.64 7.83 -16.99
CA VAL A 359 9.59 8.81 -17.54
C VAL A 359 11.01 8.55 -17.04
N LEU A 360 11.14 8.33 -15.73
CA LEU A 360 12.45 8.19 -15.10
C LEU A 360 13.09 6.82 -15.31
N THR A 361 12.29 5.79 -15.55
CA THR A 361 12.75 4.42 -15.72
C THR A 361 12.04 3.74 -16.90
N PRO A 362 12.37 4.11 -18.15
CA PRO A 362 11.76 3.48 -19.34
C PRO A 362 11.91 1.96 -19.35
N GLU A 363 12.96 1.41 -18.75
CA GLU A 363 13.17 -0.03 -18.57
C GLU A 363 12.12 -0.68 -17.66
N ALA A 364 11.51 0.08 -16.74
CA ALA A 364 10.40 -0.40 -15.92
C ALA A 364 9.14 -0.72 -16.73
N LEU A 365 9.04 -0.24 -17.96
CA LEU A 365 7.95 -0.53 -18.89
C LEU A 365 7.83 -2.03 -19.20
N SER A 366 8.91 -2.79 -19.06
CA SER A 366 8.94 -4.24 -19.23
C SER A 366 8.60 -5.03 -17.96
N SER A 367 8.47 -4.38 -16.81
CA SER A 367 8.32 -5.06 -15.52
C SER A 367 7.15 -4.53 -14.68
N THR A 368 6.14 -5.37 -14.49
CA THR A 368 4.95 -5.11 -13.65
C THR A 368 5.26 -4.75 -12.21
N ARG A 369 6.38 -5.21 -11.70
CA ARG A 369 6.74 -5.16 -10.28
C ARG A 369 6.87 -3.74 -9.72
N TYR A 370 7.27 -2.78 -10.53
CA TYR A 370 7.40 -1.38 -10.10
C TYR A 370 6.05 -0.69 -9.86
N TYR A 371 4.95 -1.27 -10.36
CA TYR A 371 3.60 -0.71 -10.27
C TYR A 371 2.71 -1.36 -9.22
N TYR A 372 3.15 -2.38 -8.48
CA TYR A 372 2.28 -3.05 -7.50
C TYR A 372 1.68 -2.10 -6.46
N ALA A 373 2.47 -1.16 -5.94
CA ALA A 373 1.96 -0.16 -5.02
C ALA A 373 0.94 0.78 -5.69
N ASP A 374 1.18 1.15 -6.95
CA ASP A 374 0.27 1.97 -7.74
C ASP A 374 -1.03 1.24 -8.07
N MET A 375 -0.95 -0.05 -8.38
CA MET A 375 -2.14 -0.90 -8.57
C MET A 375 -3.04 -0.93 -7.33
N LEU A 376 -2.45 -0.95 -6.12
CA LEU A 376 -3.22 -0.81 -4.88
C LEU A 376 -3.99 0.52 -4.85
N LEU A 377 -3.36 1.63 -5.23
CA LEU A 377 -4.00 2.94 -5.25
C LEU A 377 -5.18 3.00 -6.23
N VAL A 378 -4.99 2.45 -7.43
CA VAL A 378 -6.06 2.35 -8.44
C VAL A 378 -7.22 1.48 -7.95
N LEU A 379 -6.92 0.31 -7.37
CA LEU A 379 -7.94 -0.58 -6.79
C LEU A 379 -8.70 0.11 -5.66
N LEU A 380 -7.99 0.79 -4.77
CA LEU A 380 -8.59 1.50 -3.64
C LEU A 380 -9.49 2.65 -4.14
N ALA A 381 -9.02 3.46 -5.09
CA ALA A 381 -9.82 4.52 -5.69
C ALA A 381 -11.07 3.95 -6.38
N TYR A 382 -10.93 2.85 -7.14
CA TYR A 382 -12.04 2.16 -7.79
C TYR A 382 -13.10 1.71 -6.78
N ILE A 383 -12.70 1.00 -5.73
CA ILE A 383 -13.62 0.47 -4.72
C ILE A 383 -14.31 1.58 -3.96
N ILE A 384 -13.58 2.64 -3.60
CA ILE A 384 -14.16 3.80 -2.91
C ILE A 384 -15.21 4.48 -3.80
N CYS A 385 -14.94 4.67 -5.10
CA CYS A 385 -15.91 5.25 -6.04
C CYS A 385 -17.16 4.39 -6.15
N VAL A 386 -16.99 3.07 -6.36
CA VAL A 386 -18.12 2.11 -6.47
C VAL A 386 -18.96 2.16 -5.20
N PHE A 387 -18.36 2.03 -4.03
CA PHE A 387 -19.10 2.00 -2.77
C PHE A 387 -19.80 3.34 -2.47
N ALA A 388 -19.17 4.47 -2.80
CA ALA A 388 -19.78 5.78 -2.60
C ALA A 388 -21.01 5.99 -3.52
N ILE A 389 -20.96 5.50 -4.75
CA ILE A 389 -22.10 5.53 -5.67
C ILE A 389 -23.23 4.63 -5.14
N PHE A 390 -22.90 3.39 -4.76
CA PHE A 390 -23.88 2.45 -4.18
C PHE A 390 -24.52 2.98 -2.90
N ASP A 391 -23.74 3.52 -1.98
CA ASP A 391 -24.29 4.10 -0.73
C ASP A 391 -25.31 5.20 -1.01
N LYS A 392 -25.07 6.03 -2.02
CA LYS A 392 -26.04 7.06 -2.43
C LYS A 392 -27.29 6.50 -3.10
N ILE A 393 -27.15 5.48 -3.95
CA ILE A 393 -28.28 4.82 -4.60
C ILE A 393 -29.17 4.17 -3.52
N ILE A 394 -28.56 3.47 -2.56
CA ILE A 394 -29.27 2.80 -1.47
C ILE A 394 -29.99 3.82 -0.57
N LYS A 395 -29.36 4.94 -0.25
CA LYS A 395 -29.98 6.00 0.56
C LYS A 395 -31.16 6.67 -0.13
N LYS A 396 -31.20 6.71 -1.48
CA LYS A 396 -32.28 7.30 -2.26
C LYS A 396 -33.44 6.33 -2.55
N GLY A 397 -33.21 5.02 -2.56
CA GLY A 397 -34.18 4.02 -3.01
C GLY A 397 -34.63 3.04 -1.92
N GLY A 398 -35.87 3.18 -1.41
CA GLY A 398 -36.41 2.31 -0.37
C GLY A 398 -36.52 0.80 -0.76
N LYS A 399 -36.77 0.45 -2.01
CA LYS A 399 -36.77 -0.95 -2.49
C LYS A 399 -35.36 -1.54 -2.63
N VAL A 400 -34.44 -0.76 -3.15
CA VAL A 400 -33.02 -1.17 -3.30
C VAL A 400 -32.37 -1.36 -1.94
N LYS A 401 -32.72 -0.54 -0.95
CA LYS A 401 -32.28 -0.71 0.45
C LYS A 401 -32.67 -2.07 1.01
N ARG A 402 -33.94 -2.51 0.81
CA ARG A 402 -34.39 -3.84 1.26
C ARG A 402 -33.62 -4.98 0.58
N LEU A 403 -33.42 -4.91 -0.74
CA LEU A 403 -32.70 -5.96 -1.48
C LEU A 403 -31.25 -6.10 -1.00
N TYR A 404 -30.58 -4.96 -0.77
CA TYR A 404 -29.20 -4.94 -0.24
C TYR A 404 -29.12 -5.54 1.17
N MET A 405 -30.08 -5.18 2.04
CA MET A 405 -30.15 -5.68 3.43
C MET A 405 -30.43 -7.19 3.47
N THR A 406 -31.26 -7.68 2.54
CA THR A 406 -31.57 -9.11 2.41
C THR A 406 -30.39 -9.89 1.84
N ALA A 407 -29.72 -9.38 0.79
CA ALA A 407 -28.57 -10.01 0.16
C ALA A 407 -27.33 -10.03 1.06
N ALA A 408 -27.17 -9.04 1.95
CA ALA A 408 -26.05 -8.96 2.89
C ALA A 408 -26.27 -9.80 4.16
N GLY A 409 -27.39 -10.49 4.32
CA GLY A 409 -27.70 -11.33 5.50
C GLY A 409 -27.75 -10.55 6.82
N ILE A 410 -27.83 -9.21 6.75
CA ILE A 410 -27.79 -8.36 7.93
C ILE A 410 -29.22 -8.15 8.40
N CYS A 411 -29.63 -8.89 9.42
CA CYS A 411 -30.73 -8.48 10.30
C CYS A 411 -30.30 -7.24 11.08
N ILE A 412 -30.34 -6.07 10.43
CA ILE A 412 -30.30 -4.81 11.15
C ILE A 412 -31.71 -4.68 11.75
N ILE A 413 -31.77 -4.81 13.06
CA ILE A 413 -32.95 -4.37 13.82
C ILE A 413 -33.10 -2.88 13.48
N GLU A 414 -34.07 -2.55 12.62
CA GLU A 414 -34.43 -1.18 12.32
C GLU A 414 -34.80 -0.50 13.64
N CYS A 415 -33.92 0.35 14.15
CA CYS A 415 -34.34 1.38 15.07
C CYS A 415 -35.06 2.42 14.22
N ASP A 416 -36.37 2.39 14.30
CA ASP A 416 -37.25 3.39 13.74
C ASP A 416 -36.82 4.80 14.17
N SER A 417 -36.38 5.59 13.20
CA SER A 417 -35.95 6.98 13.40
C SER A 417 -37.15 7.92 13.55
N SER A 418 -38.33 7.40 13.81
CA SER A 418 -39.56 8.17 14.02
C SER A 418 -39.71 8.76 15.42
N ASP A 419 -38.85 8.40 16.39
CA ASP A 419 -38.88 9.00 17.72
C ASP A 419 -37.96 10.24 17.82
N LYS A 420 -38.38 11.28 17.09
CA LYS A 420 -37.90 12.64 17.28
C LYS A 420 -38.59 13.25 18.48
N ARG A 421 -38.36 12.79 19.69
CA ARG A 421 -38.63 13.50 20.94
C ARG A 421 -38.04 12.74 22.12
N VAL A 422 -36.77 12.90 22.39
CA VAL A 422 -36.25 13.03 23.73
C VAL A 422 -35.04 13.94 23.67
N ARG A 423 -35.21 15.16 24.15
CA ARG A 423 -34.14 16.06 24.54
C ARG A 423 -33.45 15.45 25.75
N CYS A 424 -32.18 15.25 25.69
CA CYS A 424 -31.27 15.36 26.86
C CYS A 424 -30.01 16.06 26.38
#